data_5f965f671a3a04862d30eaf41e7345c9
#
_entry.id   5f965f671a3a04862d30eaf41e7345c9
#
_cell.length_a   1.000
_cell.length_b   1.000
_cell.length_c   1.000
_cell.angle_alpha   90.00
_cell.angle_beta   90.00
_cell.angle_gamma   90.00
#
_symmetry.space_group_name_H-M   'P 1'
#
loop_
_entity.id
_entity.type
_entity.pdbx_description
1 polymer ?
#
loop_
_entity_poly.entity_id
_entity_poly.type
_entity_poly.pdbx_seq_one_letter_code
_entity_poly.pdbx_strand_id
1 'polypeptide(L)'
;MCIRDSFYDRLTLNISYKDRAEYFDRLIKLHGGRKNLLLDLACGTGSLSEEFAKMGYDVIATDSSQEMLNCALDKKFESGLPIQYLCQDMTELDMFGTIDVTICALDSLNHLSSKEDMQKAINKVSLFCEPGGLFIFDVNTPYKHKNILAENTYVYDLDDVYCVWQNSFAGTPDSRVNITLDIFERDDDGRFTRYGEEFSEIAFEKSVMEEMIKASGMTVEAVYDYDTLDPARTDSEKLVFVAKKPLV
;
A
#
# COMPACT_ATOMS: atom_id res chain seq x y z
N MET A 1 8.01 15.24 8.95
CA MET A 1 6.53 15.39 8.82
C MET A 1 6.24 15.35 7.33
N CYS A 2 5.61 14.29 6.88
CA CYS A 2 5.15 14.18 5.50
C CYS A 2 3.85 15.00 5.42
N ILE A 3 3.84 16.03 4.61
CA ILE A 3 2.70 16.95 4.49
C ILE A 3 1.49 16.22 3.91
N ARG A 4 1.73 15.30 2.98
CA ARG A 4 0.71 14.43 2.39
C ARG A 4 -0.11 13.71 3.46
N ASP A 5 0.51 13.29 4.57
CA ASP A 5 -0.14 12.52 5.62
C ASP A 5 -1.33 13.28 6.25
N SER A 6 -1.22 14.61 6.39
CA SER A 6 -2.29 15.46 6.92
C SER A 6 -3.48 15.64 5.95
N PHE A 7 -3.27 15.41 4.64
CA PHE A 7 -4.29 15.59 3.60
C PHE A 7 -4.72 14.26 2.97
N TYR A 8 -4.11 13.14 3.37
CA TYR A 8 -4.27 11.85 2.71
C TYR A 8 -5.74 11.43 2.58
N ASP A 9 -6.48 11.44 3.67
CA ASP A 9 -7.89 11.03 3.67
C ASP A 9 -8.74 11.95 2.78
N ARG A 10 -8.43 13.25 2.71
CA ARG A 10 -9.13 14.21 1.83
C ARG A 10 -8.82 13.97 0.35
N LEU A 11 -7.59 13.62 0.00
CA LEU A 11 -7.18 13.32 -1.37
C LEU A 11 -7.59 11.92 -1.84
N THR A 12 -7.94 11.02 -0.91
CA THR A 12 -8.33 9.64 -1.19
C THR A 12 -9.84 9.36 -1.00
N LEU A 13 -10.68 10.38 -0.97
CA LEU A 13 -12.14 10.25 -0.83
C LEU A 13 -12.81 9.37 -1.91
N ASN A 14 -12.15 9.20 -3.06
CA ASN A 14 -12.61 8.34 -4.15
C ASN A 14 -12.30 6.85 -3.92
N ILE A 15 -11.56 6.50 -2.86
CA ILE A 15 -11.22 5.11 -2.55
C ILE A 15 -12.31 4.51 -1.67
N SER A 16 -13.00 3.48 -2.17
CA SER A 16 -13.87 2.65 -1.35
C SER A 16 -13.04 1.63 -0.59
N TYR A 17 -12.63 1.94 0.64
CA TYR A 17 -11.87 1.02 1.47
C TYR A 17 -12.64 -0.27 1.78
N LYS A 18 -13.98 -0.18 1.88
CA LYS A 18 -14.84 -1.35 2.05
C LYS A 18 -14.74 -2.31 0.86
N ASP A 19 -14.92 -1.80 -0.37
CA ASP A 19 -14.85 -2.65 -1.57
C ASP A 19 -13.45 -3.24 -1.73
N ARG A 20 -12.43 -2.47 -1.34
CA ARG A 20 -11.04 -2.91 -1.33
C ARG A 20 -10.82 -4.06 -0.34
N ALA A 21 -11.29 -3.93 0.89
CA ALA A 21 -11.20 -4.99 1.89
C ALA A 21 -11.97 -6.25 1.44
N GLU A 22 -13.16 -6.09 0.84
CA GLU A 22 -13.94 -7.21 0.28
C GLU A 22 -13.20 -7.91 -0.86
N TYR A 23 -12.49 -7.17 -1.71
CA TYR A 23 -11.65 -7.74 -2.76
C TYR A 23 -10.51 -8.58 -2.19
N PHE A 24 -9.73 -8.03 -1.24
CA PHE A 24 -8.65 -8.78 -0.59
C PHE A 24 -9.17 -9.99 0.20
N ASP A 25 -10.28 -9.87 0.94
CA ASP A 25 -10.92 -10.98 1.65
C ASP A 25 -11.32 -12.12 0.69
N ARG A 26 -11.81 -11.76 -0.51
CA ARG A 26 -12.10 -12.74 -1.56
C ARG A 26 -10.84 -13.47 -2.03
N LEU A 27 -9.71 -12.75 -2.23
CA LEU A 27 -8.43 -13.35 -2.59
C LEU A 27 -7.91 -14.26 -1.48
N ILE A 28 -7.98 -13.83 -0.22
CA ILE A 28 -7.58 -14.65 0.95
C ILE A 28 -8.33 -15.98 0.94
N LYS A 29 -9.64 -15.94 0.77
CA LYS A 29 -10.50 -17.14 0.74
C LYS A 29 -10.18 -18.03 -0.46
N LEU A 30 -9.99 -17.44 -1.64
CA LEU A 30 -9.73 -18.16 -2.89
C LEU A 30 -8.41 -18.96 -2.81
N HIS A 31 -7.38 -18.39 -2.15
CA HIS A 31 -6.06 -18.99 -2.03
C HIS A 31 -5.86 -19.77 -0.71
N GLY A 32 -6.95 -20.02 0.02
CA GLY A 32 -6.95 -20.85 1.23
C GLY A 32 -6.24 -20.19 2.43
N GLY A 33 -6.24 -18.86 2.48
CA GLY A 33 -5.78 -18.11 3.65
C GLY A 33 -6.72 -18.28 4.83
N ARG A 34 -6.18 -18.17 6.04
CA ARG A 34 -6.94 -18.27 7.28
C ARG A 34 -7.48 -16.90 7.66
N LYS A 35 -8.74 -16.86 8.06
CA LYS A 35 -9.32 -15.64 8.65
C LYS A 35 -8.99 -15.60 10.15
N ASN A 36 -7.79 -15.14 10.45
CA ASN A 36 -7.26 -15.08 11.82
C ASN A 36 -6.42 -13.79 11.96
N LEU A 37 -5.11 -13.90 12.20
CA LEU A 37 -4.23 -12.76 12.37
C LEU A 37 -3.83 -12.16 11.00
N LEU A 38 -4.16 -10.89 10.80
CA LEU A 38 -3.86 -10.13 9.60
C LEU A 38 -2.92 -8.97 9.93
N LEU A 39 -1.84 -8.85 9.17
CA LEU A 39 -0.98 -7.69 9.16
C LEU A 39 -1.36 -6.78 7.99
N ASP A 40 -1.75 -5.54 8.29
CA ASP A 40 -1.87 -4.46 7.32
C ASP A 40 -0.55 -3.67 7.30
N LEU A 41 0.28 -3.95 6.29
CA LEU A 41 1.64 -3.42 6.14
C LEU A 41 1.60 -2.11 5.37
N ALA A 42 2.13 -1.03 5.94
CA ALA A 42 2.00 0.35 5.47
C ALA A 42 0.52 0.79 5.44
N CYS A 43 -0.11 0.72 6.61
CA CYS A 43 -1.56 0.92 6.77
C CYS A 43 -2.04 2.37 6.62
N GLY A 44 -1.10 3.34 6.59
CA GLY A 44 -1.42 4.76 6.55
C GLY A 44 -2.33 5.17 7.71
N THR A 45 -3.45 5.82 7.39
CA THR A 45 -4.44 6.27 8.36
C THR A 45 -5.37 5.17 8.89
N GLY A 46 -5.10 3.89 8.58
CA GLY A 46 -5.79 2.73 9.13
C GLY A 46 -7.19 2.46 8.59
N SER A 47 -7.62 3.15 7.53
CA SER A 47 -8.98 2.98 6.99
C SER A 47 -9.24 1.56 6.48
N LEU A 48 -8.24 0.94 5.83
CA LEU A 48 -8.35 -0.45 5.39
C LEU A 48 -8.29 -1.43 6.56
N SER A 49 -7.43 -1.16 7.55
CA SER A 49 -7.32 -1.94 8.79
C SER A 49 -8.66 -2.03 9.52
N GLU A 50 -9.42 -0.91 9.60
CA GLU A 50 -10.75 -0.91 10.22
C GLU A 50 -11.74 -1.82 9.48
N GLU A 51 -11.73 -1.81 8.15
CA GLU A 51 -12.62 -2.69 7.37
C GLU A 51 -12.29 -4.17 7.61
N PHE A 52 -11.03 -4.56 7.68
CA PHE A 52 -10.65 -5.94 8.04
C PHE A 52 -11.08 -6.29 9.48
N ALA A 53 -10.91 -5.37 10.44
CA ALA A 53 -11.36 -5.60 11.82
C ALA A 53 -12.89 -5.75 11.88
N LYS A 54 -13.67 -4.93 11.15
CA LYS A 54 -15.13 -5.08 11.01
C LYS A 54 -15.53 -6.42 10.40
N MET A 55 -14.71 -6.96 9.49
CA MET A 55 -14.90 -8.30 8.93
C MET A 55 -14.55 -9.42 9.92
N GLY A 56 -13.94 -9.10 11.06
CA GLY A 56 -13.61 -10.05 12.14
C GLY A 56 -12.24 -10.71 11.98
N TYR A 57 -11.28 -10.04 11.32
CA TYR A 57 -9.87 -10.36 11.43
C TYR A 57 -9.30 -9.80 12.74
N ASP A 58 -8.31 -10.49 13.31
CA ASP A 58 -7.45 -9.92 14.34
C ASP A 58 -6.36 -9.09 13.62
N VAL A 59 -6.36 -7.78 13.80
CA VAL A 59 -5.57 -6.88 12.95
C VAL A 59 -4.40 -6.26 13.72
N ILE A 60 -3.20 -6.49 13.20
CA ILE A 60 -2.02 -5.68 13.48
C ILE A 60 -1.78 -4.81 12.25
N ALA A 61 -1.47 -3.53 12.46
CA ALA A 61 -1.24 -2.58 11.37
C ALA A 61 0.06 -1.80 11.63
N THR A 62 0.89 -1.68 10.62
CA THR A 62 2.17 -0.98 10.72
C THR A 62 2.29 0.11 9.68
N ASP A 63 2.88 1.22 10.07
CA ASP A 63 3.30 2.29 9.15
C ASP A 63 4.58 2.94 9.68
N SER A 64 5.39 3.50 8.80
CA SER A 64 6.60 4.23 9.19
C SER A 64 6.31 5.66 9.63
N SER A 65 5.15 6.23 9.25
CA SER A 65 4.73 7.59 9.60
C SER A 65 3.95 7.60 10.92
N GLN A 66 4.51 8.25 11.93
CA GLN A 66 3.82 8.47 13.20
C GLN A 66 2.58 9.35 13.02
N GLU A 67 2.61 10.30 12.09
CA GLU A 67 1.48 11.18 11.78
C GLU A 67 0.30 10.39 11.20
N MET A 68 0.56 9.47 10.27
CA MET A 68 -0.46 8.55 9.76
C MET A 68 -1.08 7.71 10.89
N LEU A 69 -0.22 7.17 11.75
CA LEU A 69 -0.67 6.36 12.88
C LEU A 69 -1.45 7.16 13.93
N ASN A 70 -1.17 8.45 14.11
CA ASN A 70 -1.98 9.29 14.97
C ASN A 70 -3.42 9.39 14.44
N CYS A 71 -3.60 9.61 13.13
CA CYS A 71 -4.93 9.59 12.52
C CYS A 71 -5.61 8.21 12.66
N ALA A 72 -4.85 7.12 12.52
CA ALA A 72 -5.36 5.76 12.70
C ALA A 72 -5.79 5.50 14.16
N LEU A 73 -5.05 6.04 15.14
CA LEU A 73 -5.40 5.93 16.56
C LEU A 73 -6.65 6.74 16.92
N ASP A 74 -6.84 7.92 16.31
CA ASP A 74 -8.06 8.72 16.49
C ASP A 74 -9.28 7.95 15.96
N LYS A 75 -9.20 7.37 14.74
CA LYS A 75 -10.25 6.51 14.18
C LYS A 75 -10.53 5.29 15.07
N LYS A 76 -9.48 4.61 15.56
CA LYS A 76 -9.63 3.50 16.50
C LYS A 76 -10.36 3.92 17.77
N PHE A 77 -10.05 5.09 18.31
CA PHE A 77 -10.72 5.61 19.51
C PHE A 77 -12.21 5.85 19.26
N GLU A 78 -12.58 6.36 18.09
CA GLU A 78 -13.97 6.59 17.70
C GLU A 78 -14.73 5.28 17.42
N SER A 79 -14.10 4.35 16.70
CA SER A 79 -14.73 3.07 16.29
C SER A 79 -14.72 2.01 17.39
N GLY A 80 -13.79 2.09 18.34
CA GLY A 80 -13.60 1.09 19.40
C GLY A 80 -13.09 -0.28 18.90
N LEU A 81 -12.61 -0.36 17.65
CA LEU A 81 -12.12 -1.62 17.07
C LEU A 81 -10.77 -2.04 17.70
N PRO A 82 -10.56 -3.35 17.95
CA PRO A 82 -9.38 -3.86 18.65
C PRO A 82 -8.16 -4.00 17.70
N ILE A 83 -7.77 -2.92 17.02
CA ILE A 83 -6.62 -2.92 16.10
C ILE A 83 -5.36 -2.56 16.86
N GLN A 84 -4.24 -3.27 16.62
CA GLN A 84 -2.94 -2.92 17.17
C GLN A 84 -2.13 -2.15 16.12
N TYR A 85 -1.81 -0.87 16.38
CA TYR A 85 -0.97 -0.04 15.53
C TYR A 85 0.47 0.02 16.05
N LEU A 86 1.46 -0.16 15.16
CA LEU A 86 2.88 -0.14 15.47
C LEU A 86 3.62 0.75 14.45
N CYS A 87 4.48 1.66 14.96
CA CYS A 87 5.32 2.48 14.10
C CYS A 87 6.56 1.68 13.68
N GLN A 88 6.56 1.15 12.45
CA GLN A 88 7.65 0.35 11.91
C GLN A 88 7.83 0.59 10.41
N ASP A 89 9.07 0.68 9.97
CA ASP A 89 9.42 0.62 8.55
C ASP A 89 9.28 -0.83 8.06
N MET A 90 8.69 -1.03 6.87
CA MET A 90 8.47 -2.36 6.32
C MET A 90 9.77 -3.11 6.01
N THR A 91 10.89 -2.41 5.81
CA THR A 91 12.21 -3.02 5.61
C THR A 91 12.85 -3.49 6.92
N GLU A 92 12.34 -3.01 8.05
CA GLU A 92 12.81 -3.34 9.40
C GLU A 92 11.73 -4.04 10.24
N LEU A 93 10.67 -4.53 9.58
CA LEU A 93 9.55 -5.22 10.23
C LEU A 93 10.04 -6.25 11.25
N ASP A 94 9.50 -6.18 12.48
CA ASP A 94 9.81 -7.09 13.58
C ASP A 94 8.53 -7.45 14.35
N MET A 95 8.22 -8.74 14.45
CA MET A 95 6.98 -9.25 15.01
C MET A 95 7.27 -10.32 16.07
N PHE A 96 6.46 -10.40 17.11
CA PHE A 96 6.63 -11.39 18.20
C PHE A 96 6.20 -12.80 17.82
N GLY A 97 5.59 -13.00 16.66
CA GLY A 97 5.08 -14.30 16.21
C GLY A 97 4.87 -14.32 14.71
N THR A 98 4.17 -15.34 14.23
CA THR A 98 3.86 -15.51 12.82
C THR A 98 2.49 -14.96 12.47
N ILE A 99 2.32 -14.52 11.24
CA ILE A 99 1.15 -13.87 10.67
C ILE A 99 0.50 -14.79 9.65
N ASP A 100 -0.80 -15.00 9.75
CA ASP A 100 -1.54 -15.85 8.78
C ASP A 100 -1.67 -15.17 7.41
N VAL A 101 -1.93 -13.86 7.40
CA VAL A 101 -2.09 -13.07 6.17
C VAL A 101 -1.46 -11.70 6.34
N THR A 102 -0.61 -11.32 5.40
CA THR A 102 -0.12 -9.93 5.28
C THR A 102 -0.73 -9.30 4.03
N ILE A 103 -1.29 -8.10 4.19
CA ILE A 103 -1.74 -7.24 3.10
C ILE A 103 -0.83 -6.02 3.03
N CYS A 104 -0.44 -5.61 1.81
CA CYS A 104 0.22 -4.34 1.56
C CYS A 104 -0.48 -3.70 0.36
N ALA A 105 -1.40 -2.78 0.63
CA ALA A 105 -2.31 -2.22 -0.35
C ALA A 105 -1.89 -0.80 -0.80
N LEU A 106 -2.55 -0.32 -1.86
CA LEU A 106 -2.41 1.04 -2.38
C LEU A 106 -0.98 1.39 -2.76
N ASP A 107 -0.35 0.48 -3.55
CA ASP A 107 0.99 0.68 -4.13
C ASP A 107 2.10 1.03 -3.12
N SER A 108 1.89 0.73 -1.83
CA SER A 108 2.83 1.10 -0.77
C SER A 108 4.26 0.59 -1.01
N LEU A 109 4.43 -0.57 -1.65
CA LEU A 109 5.76 -1.08 -2.02
C LEU A 109 6.46 -0.21 -3.06
N ASN A 110 5.73 0.51 -3.93
CA ASN A 110 6.32 1.39 -4.93
C ASN A 110 7.01 2.62 -4.32
N HIS A 111 6.67 2.99 -3.07
CA HIS A 111 7.31 4.08 -2.34
C HIS A 111 8.70 3.74 -1.79
N LEU A 112 9.12 2.48 -1.84
CA LEU A 112 10.47 2.08 -1.43
C LEU A 112 11.51 2.70 -2.37
N SER A 113 12.70 2.99 -1.82
CA SER A 113 13.69 3.79 -2.52
C SER A 113 14.53 3.00 -3.53
N SER A 114 14.56 1.67 -3.40
CA SER A 114 15.41 0.78 -4.21
C SER A 114 14.86 -0.62 -4.34
N LYS A 115 15.40 -1.37 -5.32
CA LYS A 115 15.13 -2.81 -5.48
C LYS A 115 15.54 -3.60 -4.24
N GLU A 116 16.64 -3.21 -3.63
CA GLU A 116 17.20 -3.83 -2.42
C GLU A 116 16.25 -3.66 -1.24
N ASP A 117 15.66 -2.48 -1.06
CA ASP A 117 14.69 -2.22 0.00
C ASP A 117 13.39 -3.00 -0.22
N MET A 118 12.92 -3.08 -1.48
CA MET A 118 11.76 -3.90 -1.82
C MET A 118 12.02 -5.39 -1.51
N GLN A 119 13.21 -5.91 -1.86
CA GLN A 119 13.59 -7.28 -1.51
C GLN A 119 13.66 -7.49 0.02
N LYS A 120 14.19 -6.51 0.77
CA LYS A 120 14.22 -6.57 2.25
C LYS A 120 12.80 -6.64 2.81
N ALA A 121 11.88 -5.78 2.38
CA ALA A 121 10.50 -5.78 2.83
C ALA A 121 9.82 -7.13 2.57
N ILE A 122 9.94 -7.67 1.34
CA ILE A 122 9.41 -8.99 1.00
C ILE A 122 10.05 -10.10 1.87
N ASN A 123 11.35 -10.05 2.13
CA ASN A 123 12.04 -11.01 2.99
C ASN A 123 11.54 -10.93 4.45
N LYS A 124 11.29 -9.73 4.96
CA LYS A 124 10.75 -9.51 6.30
C LYS A 124 9.34 -10.07 6.44
N VAL A 125 8.46 -9.81 5.45
CA VAL A 125 7.13 -10.44 5.42
C VAL A 125 7.26 -11.96 5.38
N SER A 126 8.12 -12.51 4.52
CA SER A 126 8.34 -13.96 4.45
C SER A 126 8.84 -14.55 5.77
N LEU A 127 9.71 -13.84 6.50
CA LEU A 127 10.24 -14.29 7.79
C LEU A 127 9.12 -14.50 8.81
N PHE A 128 8.19 -13.55 8.90
CA PHE A 128 7.08 -13.58 9.86
C PHE A 128 5.80 -14.24 9.33
N CYS A 129 5.78 -14.67 8.07
CA CYS A 129 4.63 -15.38 7.51
C CYS A 129 4.56 -16.80 8.05
N GLU A 130 3.37 -17.21 8.55
CA GLU A 130 3.08 -18.58 8.99
C GLU A 130 3.23 -19.56 7.81
N PRO A 131 3.74 -20.81 8.01
CA PRO A 131 3.66 -21.83 6.97
C PRO A 131 2.23 -22.00 6.43
N GLY A 132 2.08 -21.87 5.13
CA GLY A 132 0.78 -21.82 4.44
C GLY A 132 0.09 -20.45 4.48
N GLY A 133 0.67 -19.45 5.14
CA GLY A 133 0.19 -18.09 5.16
C GLY A 133 0.36 -17.35 3.84
N LEU A 134 -0.34 -16.23 3.67
CA LEU A 134 -0.38 -15.45 2.45
C LEU A 134 0.25 -14.07 2.63
N PHE A 135 0.90 -13.60 1.57
CA PHE A 135 1.25 -12.20 1.37
C PHE A 135 0.55 -11.72 0.10
N ILE A 136 -0.36 -10.76 0.23
CA ILE A 136 -1.12 -10.20 -0.89
C ILE A 136 -0.83 -8.71 -0.95
N PHE A 137 -0.40 -8.22 -2.11
CA PHE A 137 -0.07 -6.81 -2.28
C PHE A 137 -0.36 -6.33 -3.69
N ASP A 138 -0.62 -5.04 -3.85
CA ASP A 138 -0.72 -4.41 -5.15
C ASP A 138 0.47 -3.49 -5.43
N VAL A 139 0.83 -3.38 -6.69
CA VAL A 139 1.90 -2.50 -7.17
C VAL A 139 1.53 -1.85 -8.49
N ASN A 140 1.95 -0.59 -8.65
CA ASN A 140 1.97 0.08 -9.94
C ASN A 140 2.97 -0.61 -10.88
N THR A 141 2.64 -0.65 -12.16
CA THR A 141 3.49 -1.28 -13.19
C THR A 141 4.39 -0.25 -13.89
N PRO A 142 5.48 -0.70 -14.54
CA PRO A 142 6.25 0.15 -15.45
C PRO A 142 5.39 0.76 -16.56
N TYR A 143 4.35 0.03 -17.02
CA TYR A 143 3.40 0.56 -18.00
C TYR A 143 2.68 1.80 -17.47
N LYS A 144 2.14 1.74 -16.25
CA LYS A 144 1.46 2.89 -15.62
C LYS A 144 2.41 4.07 -15.46
N HIS A 145 3.60 3.83 -14.92
CA HIS A 145 4.60 4.88 -14.72
C HIS A 145 4.94 5.61 -16.02
N LYS A 146 5.19 4.84 -17.09
CA LYS A 146 5.62 5.38 -18.38
C LYS A 146 4.49 5.98 -19.22
N ASN A 147 3.30 5.37 -19.20
CA ASN A 147 2.25 5.71 -20.19
C ASN A 147 1.08 6.49 -19.57
N ILE A 148 0.87 6.39 -18.25
CA ILE A 148 -0.26 7.01 -17.56
C ILE A 148 0.22 8.16 -16.67
N LEU A 149 1.22 7.92 -15.81
CA LEU A 149 1.75 8.97 -14.93
C LEU A 149 2.70 9.90 -15.68
N ALA A 150 3.79 9.36 -16.19
CA ALA A 150 4.82 10.06 -16.98
C ALA A 150 4.97 11.56 -16.63
N GLU A 151 4.66 12.45 -17.59
CA GLU A 151 4.70 13.92 -17.45
C GLU A 151 3.31 14.51 -17.15
N ASN A 152 2.35 13.70 -16.71
CA ASN A 152 0.99 14.16 -16.46
C ASN A 152 0.88 14.95 -15.15
N THR A 153 -0.03 15.92 -15.16
CA THR A 153 -0.39 16.71 -13.99
C THR A 153 -1.87 16.45 -13.68
N TYR A 154 -2.16 16.17 -12.42
CA TYR A 154 -3.51 16.00 -11.91
C TYR A 154 -3.84 17.14 -10.95
N VAL A 155 -5.08 17.60 -10.97
CA VAL A 155 -5.55 18.66 -10.11
C VAL A 155 -6.75 18.16 -9.32
N TYR A 156 -6.71 18.32 -8.01
CA TYR A 156 -7.80 18.07 -7.10
C TYR A 156 -8.29 19.43 -6.59
N ASP A 157 -9.54 19.75 -6.88
CA ASP A 157 -10.19 21.00 -6.47
C ASP A 157 -11.33 20.62 -5.51
N LEU A 158 -11.03 20.71 -4.22
CA LEU A 158 -11.95 20.42 -3.12
C LEU A 158 -12.34 21.73 -2.43
N ASP A 159 -13.38 21.72 -1.60
CA ASP A 159 -13.92 22.91 -0.97
C ASP A 159 -12.88 23.73 -0.18
N ASP A 160 -11.97 23.04 0.52
CA ASP A 160 -10.96 23.62 1.42
C ASP A 160 -9.52 23.26 1.03
N VAL A 161 -9.31 22.37 0.04
CA VAL A 161 -8.00 21.94 -0.42
C VAL A 161 -7.90 21.96 -1.93
N TYR A 162 -6.88 22.62 -2.44
CA TYR A 162 -6.50 22.56 -3.84
C TYR A 162 -5.14 21.89 -3.96
N CYS A 163 -5.06 20.77 -4.68
CA CYS A 163 -3.81 20.02 -4.83
C CYS A 163 -3.44 19.91 -6.30
N VAL A 164 -2.19 20.23 -6.61
CA VAL A 164 -1.58 19.99 -7.92
C VAL A 164 -0.57 18.87 -7.75
N TRP A 165 -0.83 17.75 -8.41
CA TRP A 165 0.03 16.57 -8.44
C TRP A 165 0.74 16.52 -9.79
N GLN A 166 2.03 16.78 -9.80
CA GLN A 166 2.87 16.75 -10.99
C GLN A 166 3.77 15.53 -10.99
N ASN A 167 3.83 14.84 -12.12
CA ASN A 167 4.71 13.69 -12.30
C ASN A 167 5.81 14.02 -13.30
N SER A 168 6.98 13.40 -13.10
CA SER A 168 8.08 13.41 -14.05
C SER A 168 8.71 12.02 -14.12
N PHE A 169 8.70 11.41 -15.32
CA PHE A 169 9.23 10.07 -15.51
C PHE A 169 10.75 10.11 -15.65
N ALA A 170 11.46 9.61 -14.65
CA ALA A 170 12.92 9.56 -14.65
C ALA A 170 13.50 8.36 -15.43
N GLY A 171 12.65 7.37 -15.77
CA GLY A 171 13.05 6.23 -16.62
C GLY A 171 13.63 5.04 -15.87
N THR A 172 14.48 4.30 -16.57
CA THR A 172 15.09 3.05 -16.10
C THR A 172 16.31 3.34 -15.19
N PRO A 173 16.75 2.33 -14.36
CA PRO A 173 16.38 0.90 -14.43
C PRO A 173 15.10 0.50 -13.69
N ASP A 174 14.58 1.35 -12.82
CA ASP A 174 13.48 1.04 -11.89
C ASP A 174 12.15 1.73 -12.26
N SER A 175 12.03 2.19 -13.51
CA SER A 175 10.84 2.88 -14.02
C SER A 175 10.34 3.99 -13.08
N ARG A 176 11.27 4.77 -12.53
CA ARG A 176 11.02 5.78 -11.52
C ARG A 176 10.16 6.92 -12.03
N VAL A 177 9.18 7.31 -11.23
CA VAL A 177 8.41 8.54 -11.37
C VAL A 177 8.70 9.42 -10.16
N ASN A 178 9.13 10.66 -10.41
CA ASN A 178 9.20 11.68 -9.39
C ASN A 178 7.86 12.39 -9.31
N ILE A 179 7.40 12.62 -8.10
CA ILE A 179 6.08 13.20 -7.81
C ILE A 179 6.31 14.45 -6.98
N THR A 180 5.74 15.56 -7.43
CA THR A 180 5.68 16.82 -6.69
C THR A 180 4.23 17.14 -6.38
N LEU A 181 3.92 17.34 -5.11
CA LEU A 181 2.62 17.79 -4.65
C LEU A 181 2.72 19.24 -4.18
N ASP A 182 1.89 20.12 -4.75
CA ASP A 182 1.62 21.44 -4.24
C ASP A 182 0.18 21.44 -3.66
N ILE A 183 0.08 21.52 -2.35
CA ILE A 183 -1.18 21.49 -1.62
C ILE A 183 -1.45 22.88 -1.06
N PHE A 184 -2.63 23.43 -1.33
CA PHE A 184 -3.09 24.71 -0.83
C PHE A 184 -4.30 24.45 0.06
N GLU A 185 -4.16 24.68 1.35
CA GLU A 185 -5.23 24.56 2.33
C GLU A 185 -5.83 25.94 2.63
N ARG A 186 -7.16 26.03 2.53
CA ARG A 186 -7.90 27.25 2.82
C ARG A 186 -8.17 27.34 4.32
N ASP A 187 -7.77 28.47 4.93
CA ASP A 187 -8.08 28.79 6.30
C ASP A 187 -9.46 29.46 6.46
N ASP A 188 -9.89 29.64 7.70
CA ASP A 188 -11.18 30.26 8.02
C ASP A 188 -11.31 31.72 7.51
N ASP A 189 -10.17 32.42 7.32
CA ASP A 189 -10.11 33.77 6.78
C ASP A 189 -10.17 33.79 5.24
N GLY A 190 -10.23 32.62 4.60
CA GLY A 190 -10.25 32.45 3.15
C GLY A 190 -8.90 32.63 2.47
N ARG A 191 -7.80 32.62 3.23
CA ARG A 191 -6.44 32.61 2.71
C ARG A 191 -5.99 31.19 2.47
N PHE A 192 -5.00 31.03 1.61
CA PHE A 192 -4.40 29.72 1.35
C PHE A 192 -3.00 29.62 1.93
N THR A 193 -2.77 28.55 2.69
CA THR A 193 -1.44 28.13 3.08
C THR A 193 -0.95 27.07 2.12
N ARG A 194 0.24 27.28 1.52
CA ARG A 194 0.85 26.33 0.59
C ARG A 194 1.77 25.38 1.34
N TYR A 195 1.63 24.11 1.01
CA TYR A 195 2.51 23.02 1.40
C TYR A 195 3.07 22.37 0.14
N GLY A 196 4.34 21.94 0.19
CA GLY A 196 4.97 21.23 -0.91
C GLY A 196 5.62 19.95 -0.42
N GLU A 197 5.49 18.88 -1.22
CA GLU A 197 6.13 17.59 -0.96
C GLU A 197 6.68 17.00 -2.24
N GLU A 198 7.85 16.38 -2.15
CA GLU A 198 8.49 15.65 -3.25
C GLU A 198 8.84 14.24 -2.79
N PHE A 199 8.47 13.26 -3.60
CA PHE A 199 8.83 11.85 -3.39
C PHE A 199 8.92 11.15 -4.74
N SER A 200 9.30 9.89 -4.73
CA SER A 200 9.33 9.09 -5.95
C SER A 200 8.76 7.71 -5.71
N GLU A 201 8.24 7.13 -6.77
CA GLU A 201 7.84 5.74 -6.84
C GLU A 201 8.70 4.98 -7.83
N ILE A 202 8.96 3.71 -7.54
CA ILE A 202 9.65 2.77 -8.42
C ILE A 202 8.71 1.64 -8.81
N ALA A 203 8.87 1.11 -10.02
CA ALA A 203 8.08 -0.01 -10.49
C ALA A 203 8.97 -1.03 -11.21
N PHE A 204 8.67 -2.31 -11.02
CA PHE A 204 9.38 -3.40 -11.65
C PHE A 204 8.45 -4.25 -12.49
N GLU A 205 9.01 -4.85 -13.53
CA GLU A 205 8.31 -5.82 -14.36
C GLU A 205 7.81 -7.00 -13.50
N LYS A 206 6.66 -7.57 -13.90
CA LYS A 206 6.05 -8.72 -13.24
C LYS A 206 7.06 -9.84 -12.93
N SER A 207 7.92 -10.17 -13.91
CA SER A 207 8.93 -11.22 -13.73
C SER A 207 9.94 -10.91 -12.63
N VAL A 208 10.34 -9.64 -12.48
CA VAL A 208 11.27 -9.20 -11.43
C VAL A 208 10.61 -9.33 -10.05
N MET A 209 9.33 -8.95 -9.93
CA MET A 209 8.57 -9.13 -8.69
C MET A 209 8.42 -10.61 -8.33
N GLU A 210 8.12 -11.47 -9.32
CA GLU A 210 8.06 -12.93 -9.11
C GLU A 210 9.41 -13.51 -8.65
N GLU A 211 10.53 -13.02 -9.18
CA GLU A 211 11.88 -13.40 -8.74
C GLU A 211 12.13 -12.99 -7.29
N MET A 212 11.76 -11.77 -6.89
CA MET A 212 11.90 -11.29 -5.51
C MET A 212 11.08 -12.14 -4.53
N ILE A 213 9.83 -12.48 -4.87
CA ILE A 213 8.98 -13.36 -4.07
C ILE A 213 9.64 -14.73 -3.89
N LYS A 214 10.11 -15.33 -4.99
CA LYS A 214 10.80 -16.64 -4.95
C LYS A 214 12.10 -16.58 -4.13
N ALA A 215 12.88 -15.50 -4.27
CA ALA A 215 14.11 -15.31 -3.50
C ALA A 215 13.87 -15.20 -1.99
N SER A 216 12.69 -14.74 -1.57
CA SER A 216 12.29 -14.70 -0.16
C SER A 216 11.86 -16.06 0.41
N GLY A 217 11.81 -17.11 -0.42
CA GLY A 217 11.32 -18.44 -0.04
C GLY A 217 9.82 -18.61 -0.08
N MET A 218 9.08 -17.67 -0.69
CA MET A 218 7.65 -17.79 -0.96
C MET A 218 7.39 -18.27 -2.39
N THR A 219 6.18 -18.79 -2.65
CA THR A 219 5.70 -19.17 -3.98
C THR A 219 4.70 -18.12 -4.49
N VAL A 220 4.72 -17.85 -5.79
CA VAL A 220 3.70 -17.02 -6.43
C VAL A 220 2.52 -17.91 -6.78
N GLU A 221 1.38 -17.71 -6.11
CA GLU A 221 0.14 -18.46 -6.37
C GLU A 221 -0.64 -17.87 -7.54
N ALA A 222 -0.70 -16.54 -7.62
CA ALA A 222 -1.40 -15.84 -8.70
C ALA A 222 -0.88 -14.40 -8.87
N VAL A 223 -1.09 -13.85 -10.07
CA VAL A 223 -0.93 -12.42 -10.37
C VAL A 223 -2.14 -11.97 -11.18
N TYR A 224 -2.92 -11.07 -10.62
CA TYR A 224 -4.13 -10.55 -11.21
C TYR A 224 -3.96 -9.12 -11.73
N ASP A 225 -4.74 -8.78 -12.75
CA ASP A 225 -5.01 -7.39 -13.08
C ASP A 225 -5.80 -6.75 -11.92
N TYR A 226 -5.42 -5.54 -11.55
CA TYR A 226 -5.93 -4.91 -10.33
C TYR A 226 -7.46 -4.84 -10.28
N ASP A 227 -8.02 -5.11 -9.09
CA ASP A 227 -9.45 -5.08 -8.78
C ASP A 227 -10.28 -6.14 -9.54
N THR A 228 -9.62 -7.12 -10.16
CA THR A 228 -10.24 -8.22 -10.89
C THR A 228 -9.69 -9.58 -10.43
N LEU A 229 -10.21 -10.66 -11.00
CA LEU A 229 -9.60 -11.99 -10.95
C LEU A 229 -9.05 -12.41 -12.33
N ASP A 230 -8.95 -11.46 -13.25
CA ASP A 230 -8.40 -11.71 -14.57
C ASP A 230 -6.87 -11.77 -14.51
N PRO A 231 -6.22 -12.54 -15.38
CA PRO A 231 -4.76 -12.58 -15.46
C PRO A 231 -4.17 -11.21 -15.79
N ALA A 232 -2.98 -10.95 -15.24
CA ALA A 232 -2.17 -9.78 -15.60
C ALA A 232 -1.97 -9.66 -17.12
N ARG A 233 -2.14 -8.46 -17.66
CA ARG A 233 -1.92 -8.10 -19.06
C ARG A 233 -0.66 -7.25 -19.20
N THR A 234 -0.19 -7.08 -20.43
CA THR A 234 0.99 -6.24 -20.73
C THR A 234 0.73 -4.74 -20.54
N ASP A 235 -0.54 -4.34 -20.54
CA ASP A 235 -1.04 -2.97 -20.35
C ASP A 235 -1.74 -2.78 -19.00
N SER A 236 -1.67 -3.75 -18.09
CA SER A 236 -2.19 -3.59 -16.73
C SER A 236 -1.50 -2.42 -16.02
N GLU A 237 -2.28 -1.49 -15.49
CA GLU A 237 -1.75 -0.34 -14.76
C GLU A 237 -1.26 -0.70 -13.37
N LYS A 238 -1.95 -1.63 -12.73
CA LYS A 238 -1.61 -2.20 -11.42
C LYS A 238 -1.74 -3.72 -11.45
N LEU A 239 -0.91 -4.39 -10.68
CA LEU A 239 -0.98 -5.84 -10.49
C LEU A 239 -1.20 -6.16 -9.01
N VAL A 240 -1.97 -7.21 -8.76
CA VAL A 240 -2.11 -7.80 -7.43
C VAL A 240 -1.40 -9.14 -7.40
N PHE A 241 -0.42 -9.26 -6.53
CA PHE A 241 0.32 -10.50 -6.31
C PHE A 241 -0.25 -11.25 -5.10
N VAL A 242 -0.42 -12.54 -5.25
CA VAL A 242 -0.71 -13.47 -4.16
C VAL A 242 0.48 -14.40 -4.00
N ALA A 243 1.23 -14.22 -2.94
CA ALA A 243 2.35 -15.07 -2.57
C ALA A 243 1.99 -15.93 -1.35
N LYS A 244 2.54 -17.14 -1.29
CA LYS A 244 2.26 -18.11 -0.23
C LYS A 244 3.55 -18.67 0.37
N LYS A 245 3.61 -18.75 1.68
CA LYS A 245 4.67 -19.45 2.38
C LYS A 245 4.46 -20.95 2.23
N PRO A 246 5.45 -21.72 1.72
CA PRO A 246 5.33 -23.18 1.66
C PRO A 246 5.06 -23.79 3.02
N LEU A 247 4.32 -24.89 3.04
CA LEU A 247 4.27 -25.78 4.19
C LEU A 247 5.62 -26.49 4.30
N VAL A 248 6.26 -26.41 5.44
CA VAL A 248 7.56 -27.05 5.68
C VAL A 248 7.40 -28.56 5.75
#